data_a407b70e17193202a015d51c59feea18
#
_entry.id   a407b70e17193202a015d51c59feea18
#
_cell.length_a   1.000
_cell.length_b   1.000
_cell.length_c   1.000
_cell.angle_alpha   90.00
_cell.angle_beta   90.00
_cell.angle_gamma   90.00
#
_symmetry.space_group_name_H-M   'P 1'
#
loop_
_entity.id
_entity.type
_entity.pdbx_description
1 polymer ?
#
loop_
_entity_poly.entity_id
_entity_poly.type
_entity_poly.pdbx_seq_one_letter_code
_entity_poly.pdbx_strand_id
1 'polypeptide(L)'
;LSGRQLFMDSGCAACHRVAGTEANGLIGPDLTHVGSRLTLGAGILPNNRGTMIGWIGDSQSIKPGNRMPSYDVLNAEELGHIAAFLAAQQ
;
A
#
# COMPACT_ATOMS: atom_id res chain seq x y z
N LEU A 1 -7.01 8.38 -12.75
CA LEU A 1 -7.08 6.94 -12.50
C LEU A 1 -7.61 6.66 -11.10
N SER A 2 -8.39 5.59 -10.96
CA SER A 2 -8.86 5.15 -9.65
C SER A 2 -7.71 4.58 -8.81
N GLY A 3 -7.89 4.50 -7.50
CA GLY A 3 -6.90 3.91 -6.61
C GLY A 3 -6.59 2.46 -6.95
N ARG A 4 -7.61 1.68 -7.35
CA ARG A 4 -7.42 0.31 -7.82
C ARG A 4 -6.53 0.24 -9.06
N GLN A 5 -6.79 1.09 -10.03
CA GLN A 5 -6.00 1.13 -11.28
C GLN A 5 -4.57 1.59 -11.00
N LEU A 6 -4.39 2.61 -10.17
CA LEU A 6 -3.07 3.07 -9.77
C LEU A 6 -2.30 1.98 -9.02
N PHE A 7 -2.96 1.23 -8.14
CA PHE A 7 -2.37 0.09 -7.45
C PHE A 7 -1.82 -0.95 -8.44
N MET A 8 -2.63 -1.29 -9.44
CA MET A 8 -2.22 -2.25 -10.47
C MET A 8 -1.09 -1.70 -11.35
N ASP A 9 -1.23 -0.46 -11.83
CA ASP A 9 -0.28 0.15 -12.76
C ASP A 9 1.07 0.49 -12.12
N SER A 10 1.09 0.76 -10.82
CA SER A 10 2.32 1.08 -10.10
C SER A 10 3.13 -0.15 -9.68
N GLY A 11 2.65 -1.36 -9.99
CA GLY A 11 3.39 -2.59 -9.70
C GLY A 11 3.19 -3.15 -8.31
N CYS A 12 2.26 -2.61 -7.52
CA CYS A 12 1.98 -3.13 -6.17
C CYS A 12 1.53 -4.60 -6.23
N ALA A 13 0.77 -4.95 -7.26
CA ALA A 13 0.27 -6.31 -7.47
C ALA A 13 1.37 -7.34 -7.77
N ALA A 14 2.58 -6.89 -8.15
CA ALA A 14 3.70 -7.80 -8.37
C ALA A 14 4.14 -8.47 -7.05
N CYS A 15 3.96 -7.79 -5.92
CA CYS A 15 4.36 -8.28 -4.61
C CYS A 15 3.19 -8.54 -3.67
N HIS A 16 2.06 -7.87 -3.85
CA HIS A 16 0.91 -7.94 -2.95
C HIS A 16 -0.29 -8.62 -3.57
N ARG A 17 -1.05 -9.29 -2.71
CA ARG A 17 -2.31 -9.91 -3.08
C ARG A 17 -3.48 -9.14 -2.47
N VAL A 18 -4.56 -8.98 -3.27
CA VAL A 18 -5.84 -8.46 -2.80
C VAL A 18 -6.94 -9.38 -3.38
N ALA A 19 -7.60 -10.16 -2.54
CA ALA A 19 -8.65 -11.08 -3.00
C ALA A 19 -9.79 -10.29 -3.66
N GLY A 20 -10.38 -10.87 -4.69
CA GLY A 20 -11.43 -10.20 -5.48
C GLY A 20 -10.89 -9.28 -6.56
N THR A 21 -9.57 -9.18 -6.69
CA THR A 21 -8.90 -8.44 -7.77
C THR A 21 -7.89 -9.33 -8.48
N GLU A 22 -7.24 -8.82 -9.52
CA GLU A 22 -6.20 -9.54 -10.24
C GLU A 22 -4.85 -9.53 -9.51
N ALA A 23 -4.74 -8.77 -8.40
CA ALA A 23 -3.52 -8.71 -7.61
C ALA A 23 -3.27 -10.03 -6.88
N ASN A 24 -2.18 -10.72 -7.20
CA ASN A 24 -1.88 -12.05 -6.66
C ASN A 24 -0.41 -12.24 -6.26
N GLY A 25 0.31 -11.16 -6.03
CA GLY A 25 1.71 -11.23 -5.60
C GLY A 25 1.87 -11.88 -4.23
N LEU A 26 2.97 -12.61 -4.03
CA LEU A 26 3.22 -13.38 -2.80
C LEU A 26 4.46 -12.90 -2.04
N ILE A 27 5.22 -11.94 -2.57
CA ILE A 27 6.45 -11.46 -1.94
C ILE A 27 6.16 -10.56 -0.74
N GLY A 28 5.18 -9.66 -0.87
CA GLY A 28 4.74 -8.78 0.20
C GLY A 28 3.54 -9.35 0.96
N PRO A 29 3.11 -8.69 2.03
CA PRO A 29 1.92 -9.12 2.78
C PRO A 29 0.66 -9.14 1.91
N ASP A 30 -0.25 -10.06 2.23
CA ASP A 30 -1.59 -10.10 1.64
C ASP A 30 -2.36 -8.87 2.15
N LEU A 31 -2.86 -8.04 1.25
CA LEU A 31 -3.55 -6.79 1.58
C LEU A 31 -5.08 -6.91 1.53
N THR A 32 -5.61 -8.12 1.39
CA THR A 32 -7.05 -8.37 1.22
C THR A 32 -7.90 -7.67 2.29
N HIS A 33 -7.42 -7.61 3.53
CA HIS A 33 -8.12 -6.99 4.65
C HIS A 33 -7.30 -5.87 5.30
N VAL A 34 -6.44 -5.22 4.53
CA VAL A 34 -5.52 -4.21 5.08
C VAL A 34 -6.26 -3.05 5.75
N GLY A 35 -7.44 -2.68 5.25
CA GLY A 35 -8.24 -1.59 5.85
C GLY A 35 -8.72 -1.88 7.27
N SER A 36 -8.76 -3.16 7.68
CA SER A 36 -9.17 -3.56 9.03
C SER A 36 -8.01 -3.72 9.99
N ARG A 37 -6.76 -3.60 9.55
CA ARG A 37 -5.60 -3.74 10.42
C ARG A 37 -5.43 -2.51 11.30
N LEU A 38 -4.93 -2.73 12.52
CA LEU A 38 -4.65 -1.64 13.46
C LEU A 38 -3.34 -0.91 13.13
N THR A 39 -2.38 -1.61 12.54
CA THR A 39 -1.04 -1.07 12.26
C THR A 39 -0.57 -1.41 10.85
N LEU A 40 0.42 -0.64 10.37
CA LEU A 40 1.11 -0.82 9.10
C LEU A 40 2.62 -1.01 9.37
N GLY A 41 3.36 -1.44 8.33
CA GLY A 41 4.80 -1.56 8.40
C GLY A 41 5.28 -2.54 9.47
N ALA A 42 4.61 -3.68 9.63
CA ALA A 42 4.92 -4.70 10.64
C ALA A 42 4.81 -4.15 12.07
N GLY A 43 3.78 -3.34 12.33
CA GLY A 43 3.48 -2.83 13.66
C GLY A 43 4.10 -1.47 13.99
N ILE A 44 4.84 -0.87 13.06
CA ILE A 44 5.55 0.40 13.31
C ILE A 44 4.61 1.59 13.31
N LEU A 45 3.60 1.59 12.43
CA LEU A 45 2.71 2.74 12.22
C LEU A 45 1.25 2.39 12.57
N PRO A 46 0.49 3.33 13.16
CA PRO A 46 -0.95 3.15 13.22
C PRO A 46 -1.51 3.17 11.80
N ASN A 47 -2.63 2.45 11.58
CA ASN A 47 -3.26 2.40 10.27
C ASN A 47 -4.27 3.52 10.12
N ASN A 48 -3.91 4.57 9.39
CA ASN A 48 -4.81 5.63 8.94
C ASN A 48 -4.36 6.11 7.56
N ARG A 49 -5.16 6.96 6.92
CA ARG A 49 -4.88 7.41 5.56
C ARG A 49 -3.55 8.12 5.46
N GLY A 50 -3.23 9.00 6.39
CA GLY A 50 -1.99 9.78 6.38
C GLY A 50 -0.75 8.89 6.51
N THR A 51 -0.77 7.95 7.45
CA THR A 51 0.35 7.02 7.63
C THR A 51 0.48 6.04 6.47
N MET A 52 -0.63 5.63 5.86
CA MET A 52 -0.60 4.76 4.69
C MET A 52 0.04 5.48 3.49
N ILE A 53 -0.32 6.74 3.26
CA ILE A 53 0.31 7.56 2.21
C ILE A 53 1.81 7.69 2.46
N GLY A 54 2.21 8.01 3.69
CA GLY A 54 3.61 8.14 4.06
C GLY A 54 4.38 6.84 3.90
N TRP A 55 3.78 5.72 4.31
CA TRP A 55 4.40 4.41 4.16
C TRP A 55 4.64 4.05 2.68
N ILE A 56 3.63 4.18 1.83
CA ILE A 56 3.76 3.83 0.42
C ILE A 56 4.77 4.74 -0.27
N GLY A 57 4.70 6.04 0.00
CA GLY A 57 5.56 7.02 -0.66
C GLY A 57 7.00 7.00 -0.17
N ASP A 58 7.24 6.59 1.08
CA ASP A 58 8.57 6.73 1.70
C ASP A 58 8.90 5.61 2.69
N SER A 59 8.58 4.37 2.33
CA SER A 59 8.79 3.20 3.19
C SER A 59 10.26 3.05 3.62
N GLN A 60 11.21 3.40 2.77
CA GLN A 60 12.63 3.24 3.07
C GLN A 60 13.12 4.22 4.14
N SER A 61 12.54 5.41 4.26
CA SER A 61 12.87 6.35 5.34
C SER A 61 12.25 5.92 6.66
N ILE A 62 11.05 5.33 6.64
CA ILE A 62 10.33 4.91 7.84
C ILE A 62 10.94 3.62 8.40
N LYS A 63 11.25 2.66 7.53
CA LYS A 63 11.85 1.38 7.90
C LYS A 63 12.95 1.04 6.91
N PRO A 64 14.16 1.59 7.09
CA PRO A 64 15.27 1.36 6.16
C PRO A 64 15.58 -0.13 6.00
N GLY A 65 15.86 -0.54 4.77
CA GLY A 65 16.21 -1.92 4.46
C GLY A 65 15.05 -2.88 4.32
N ASN A 66 13.79 -2.41 4.45
CA ASN A 66 12.64 -3.26 4.13
C ASN A 66 12.59 -3.51 2.61
N ARG A 67 11.84 -4.53 2.20
CA ARG A 67 11.81 -4.96 0.79
C ARG A 67 10.89 -4.14 -0.11
N MET A 68 10.03 -3.32 0.48
CA MET A 68 9.12 -2.48 -0.29
C MET A 68 9.84 -1.21 -0.75
N PRO A 69 9.95 -0.93 -2.06
CA PRO A 69 10.56 0.33 -2.51
C PRO A 69 9.67 1.51 -2.14
N SER A 70 10.29 2.68 -1.97
CA SER A 70 9.55 3.93 -1.82
C SER A 70 8.97 4.35 -3.17
N TYR A 71 7.69 4.75 -3.17
CA TYR A 71 7.01 5.21 -4.38
C TYR A 71 6.95 6.73 -4.42
N ASP A 72 8.09 7.38 -4.24
CA ASP A 72 8.22 8.83 -4.23
C ASP A 72 8.00 9.47 -5.62
N VAL A 73 7.95 8.66 -6.67
CA VAL A 73 7.59 9.11 -8.01
C VAL A 73 6.09 9.41 -8.15
N LEU A 74 5.26 8.88 -7.25
CA LEU A 74 3.83 9.18 -7.21
C LEU A 74 3.59 10.48 -6.45
N ASN A 75 2.66 11.31 -6.95
CA ASN A 75 2.30 12.53 -6.23
C ASN A 75 1.33 12.24 -5.09
N ALA A 76 1.06 13.26 -4.25
CA ALA A 76 0.19 13.08 -3.08
C ALA A 76 -1.23 12.66 -3.45
N GLU A 77 -1.75 13.14 -4.57
CA GLU A 77 -3.09 12.76 -5.04
C GLU A 77 -3.14 11.29 -5.43
N GLU A 78 -2.15 10.82 -6.19
CA GLU A 78 -2.05 9.42 -6.59
C GLU A 78 -1.90 8.49 -5.39
N LEU A 79 -1.03 8.85 -4.44
CA LEU A 79 -0.86 8.10 -3.19
C LEU A 79 -2.15 8.08 -2.38
N GLY A 80 -2.89 9.20 -2.36
CA GLY A 80 -4.17 9.31 -1.68
C GLY A 80 -5.22 8.38 -2.27
N HIS A 81 -5.26 8.24 -3.59
CA HIS A 81 -6.19 7.32 -4.27
C HIS A 81 -5.85 5.85 -3.97
N ILE A 82 -4.57 5.49 -3.96
CA ILE A 82 -4.14 4.13 -3.58
C ILE A 82 -4.50 3.85 -2.13
N ALA A 83 -4.22 4.80 -1.22
CA ALA A 83 -4.55 4.64 0.20
C ALA A 83 -6.06 4.47 0.42
N ALA A 84 -6.89 5.22 -0.31
CA ALA A 84 -8.34 5.09 -0.22
C ALA A 84 -8.82 3.72 -0.71
N PHE A 85 -8.25 3.21 -1.80
CA PHE A 85 -8.54 1.87 -2.29
C PHE A 85 -8.20 0.81 -1.23
N LEU A 86 -7.01 0.89 -0.63
CA LEU A 86 -6.57 -0.07 0.37
C LEU A 86 -7.40 0.03 1.66
N ALA A 87 -7.75 1.22 2.10
CA ALA A 87 -8.59 1.42 3.29
C ALA A 87 -9.97 0.78 3.13
N ALA A 88 -10.47 0.66 1.90
CA ALA A 88 -11.74 0.00 1.61
C ALA A 88 -11.65 -1.53 1.63
N GLN A 89 -10.44 -2.10 1.73
CA GLN A 89 -10.22 -3.55 1.79
C GLN A 89 -10.35 -4.02 3.23
N GLN A 90 -11.56 -4.17 3.70
CA GLN A 90 -11.89 -4.60 5.04
C GLN A 90 -12.28 -6.07 5.07
#